data_0f631383d93b2ba4d4c0ccd577a2155f
#
_entry.id   0f631383d93b2ba4d4c0ccd577a2155f
#
_cell.length_a   1.000
_cell.length_b   1.000
_cell.length_c   1.000
_cell.angle_alpha   90.00
_cell.angle_beta   90.00
_cell.angle_gamma   90.00
#
_symmetry.space_group_name_H-M   'P 1'
#
loop_
_entity.id
_entity.type
_entity.pdbx_description
1 polymer ?
#
loop_
_entity_poly.entity_id
_entity_poly.type
_entity_poly.pdbx_seq_one_letter_code
_entity_poly.pdbx_strand_id
1 'polypeptide(L)'
;MKLIKPCILFFALAFFWSCSTEKNKVLNREFHNLHAKYNGFFNANEIIKVTYNDFLKTRKENYNLILPIFPLPDLEQSKNWYAPMDTAYRKCELVIFSHRMPHAKKGKNRNREWCKYI
;
A
#
# COMPACT_ATOMS: atom_id res chain seq x y z
N MET A 1 -44.40 -4.60 28.93
CA MET A 1 -43.75 -4.98 27.64
C MET A 1 -43.67 -3.88 26.57
N LYS A 2 -44.33 -2.70 26.73
CA LYS A 2 -44.31 -1.64 25.70
C LYS A 2 -43.09 -0.70 25.71
N LEU A 3 -42.39 -0.59 26.83
CA LEU A 3 -41.20 0.29 27.01
C LEU A 3 -39.87 -0.36 26.59
N ILE A 4 -39.79 -1.68 26.46
CA ILE A 4 -38.55 -2.42 26.14
C ILE A 4 -38.17 -2.18 24.67
N LYS A 5 -39.12 -2.10 23.76
CA LYS A 5 -38.88 -1.88 22.32
C LYS A 5 -38.16 -0.56 22.01
N PRO A 6 -38.58 0.61 22.57
CA PRO A 6 -37.85 1.86 22.32
C PRO A 6 -36.46 1.88 22.98
N CYS A 7 -36.27 1.24 24.11
CA CYS A 7 -34.94 1.13 24.75
C CYS A 7 -33.94 0.32 23.91
N ILE A 8 -34.38 -0.80 23.31
CA ILE A 8 -33.54 -1.61 22.41
C ILE A 8 -33.18 -0.80 21.16
N LEU A 9 -34.12 -0.08 20.59
CA LEU A 9 -33.87 0.77 19.41
C LEU A 9 -32.90 1.90 19.73
N PHE A 10 -33.04 2.55 20.88
CA PHE A 10 -32.11 3.61 21.30
C PHE A 10 -30.68 3.07 21.56
N PHE A 11 -30.57 1.87 22.16
CA PHE A 11 -29.29 1.21 22.41
C PHE A 11 -28.62 0.78 21.08
N ALA A 12 -29.38 0.29 20.11
CA ALA A 12 -28.88 -0.03 18.77
C ALA A 12 -28.35 1.21 18.03
N LEU A 13 -29.07 2.34 18.10
CA LEU A 13 -28.63 3.61 17.51
C LEU A 13 -27.32 4.16 18.14
N ALA A 14 -27.15 3.96 19.45
CA ALA A 14 -25.94 4.41 20.16
C ALA A 14 -24.67 3.67 19.70
N PHE A 15 -24.77 2.42 19.22
CA PHE A 15 -23.64 1.68 18.67
C PHE A 15 -23.13 2.23 17.36
N PHE A 16 -23.95 2.90 16.55
CA PHE A 16 -23.52 3.47 15.27
C PHE A 16 -22.67 4.74 15.40
N TRP A 17 -22.65 5.40 16.56
CA TRP A 17 -21.92 6.65 16.78
C TRP A 17 -20.45 6.45 17.26
N SER A 18 -19.99 5.23 17.45
CA SER A 18 -18.72 4.96 18.18
C SER A 18 -17.49 4.73 17.32
N CYS A 19 -17.59 4.60 15.99
CA CYS A 19 -16.44 4.22 15.17
C CYS A 19 -15.86 5.39 14.37
N SER A 20 -15.03 6.22 15.00
CA SER A 20 -14.10 7.10 14.27
C SER A 20 -12.71 6.45 14.22
N THR A 21 -12.28 6.01 13.05
CA THR A 21 -10.94 5.45 12.78
C THR A 21 -9.85 6.53 12.72
N GLU A 22 -10.22 7.80 12.64
CA GLU A 22 -9.30 8.93 12.51
C GLU A 22 -8.56 9.30 13.80
N LYS A 23 -9.03 8.81 14.96
CA LYS A 23 -8.39 9.12 16.24
C LYS A 23 -7.05 8.40 16.35
N ASN A 24 -5.99 9.13 16.76
CA ASN A 24 -4.65 8.61 16.96
C ASN A 24 -4.53 7.70 18.19
N LYS A 25 -5.31 6.62 18.22
CA LYS A 25 -5.26 5.55 19.22
C LYS A 25 -4.35 4.42 18.72
N VAL A 26 -3.83 3.63 19.66
CA VAL A 26 -2.93 2.50 19.33
C VAL A 26 -3.56 1.52 18.36
N LEU A 27 -4.80 1.10 18.61
CA LEU A 27 -5.54 0.18 17.74
C LEU A 27 -5.75 0.74 16.32
N ASN A 28 -6.12 2.01 16.21
CA ASN A 28 -6.32 2.64 14.91
C ASN A 28 -4.99 2.72 14.12
N ARG A 29 -3.88 3.02 14.80
CA ARG A 29 -2.55 3.03 14.17
C ARG A 29 -2.16 1.66 13.64
N GLU A 30 -2.36 0.61 14.43
CA GLU A 30 -2.03 -0.75 13.98
C GLU A 30 -2.95 -1.20 12.84
N PHE A 31 -4.22 -0.86 12.87
CA PHE A 31 -5.14 -1.09 11.77
C PHE A 31 -4.66 -0.39 10.47
N HIS A 32 -4.33 0.90 10.54
CA HIS A 32 -3.81 1.63 9.38
C HIS A 32 -2.46 1.09 8.90
N ASN A 33 -1.56 0.71 9.81
CA ASN A 33 -0.29 0.09 9.47
C ASN A 33 -0.47 -1.26 8.76
N LEU A 34 -1.40 -2.08 9.24
CA LEU A 34 -1.70 -3.39 8.65
C LEU A 34 -2.24 -3.23 7.22
N HIS A 35 -3.24 -2.38 7.04
CA HIS A 35 -3.82 -2.12 5.72
C HIS A 35 -2.83 -1.49 4.74
N ALA A 36 -2.02 -0.55 5.19
CA ALA A 36 -0.98 0.06 4.38
C ALA A 36 0.03 -0.98 3.89
N LYS A 37 0.50 -1.86 4.80
CA LYS A 37 1.50 -2.86 4.49
C LYS A 37 0.97 -3.94 3.55
N TYR A 38 -0.18 -4.54 3.87
CA TYR A 38 -0.65 -5.75 3.18
C TYR A 38 -1.51 -5.45 1.94
N ASN A 39 -2.07 -4.26 1.81
CA ASN A 39 -2.81 -3.89 0.61
C ASN A 39 -1.98 -2.98 -0.30
N GLY A 40 -1.69 -1.77 0.14
CA GLY A 40 -1.09 -0.77 -0.74
C GLY A 40 0.36 -1.06 -1.09
N PHE A 41 1.21 -1.21 -0.06
CA PHE A 41 2.63 -1.49 -0.26
C PHE A 41 2.86 -2.86 -0.93
N PHE A 42 2.18 -3.91 -0.48
CA PHE A 42 2.28 -5.24 -1.07
C PHE A 42 1.92 -5.21 -2.55
N ASN A 43 0.78 -4.62 -2.92
CA ASN A 43 0.37 -4.53 -4.32
C ASN A 43 1.33 -3.71 -5.18
N ALA A 44 1.90 -2.61 -4.66
CA ALA A 44 2.90 -1.84 -5.37
C ALA A 44 4.17 -2.67 -5.62
N ASN A 45 4.66 -3.38 -4.60
CA ASN A 45 5.83 -4.24 -4.70
C ASN A 45 5.61 -5.43 -5.65
N GLU A 46 4.41 -6.03 -5.67
CA GLU A 46 4.06 -7.09 -6.61
C GLU A 46 4.07 -6.61 -8.07
N ILE A 47 3.57 -5.41 -8.36
CA ILE A 47 3.63 -4.83 -9.70
C ILE A 47 5.09 -4.73 -10.17
N ILE A 48 5.99 -4.24 -9.32
CA ILE A 48 7.41 -4.11 -9.65
C ILE A 48 8.04 -5.46 -9.90
N LYS A 49 7.79 -6.44 -9.02
CA LYS A 49 8.31 -7.81 -9.15
C LYS A 49 7.82 -8.50 -10.42
N VAL A 50 6.53 -8.40 -10.71
CA VAL A 50 5.94 -9.00 -11.92
C VAL A 50 6.59 -8.37 -13.16
N THR A 51 6.67 -7.04 -13.21
CA THR A 51 7.29 -6.32 -14.34
C THR A 51 8.75 -6.75 -14.55
N TYR A 52 9.51 -6.86 -13.47
CA TYR A 52 10.90 -7.31 -13.55
C TYR A 52 11.03 -8.77 -13.97
N ASN A 53 10.20 -9.65 -13.41
CA ASN A 53 10.21 -11.07 -13.78
C ASN A 53 9.80 -11.30 -15.23
N ASP A 54 8.85 -10.55 -15.75
CA ASP A 54 8.45 -10.64 -17.15
C ASP A 54 9.56 -10.16 -18.09
N PHE A 55 10.28 -9.10 -17.70
CA PHE A 55 11.49 -8.68 -18.40
C PHE A 55 12.55 -9.80 -18.42
N LEU A 56 12.81 -10.44 -17.28
CA LEU A 56 13.79 -11.55 -17.21
C LEU A 56 13.39 -12.73 -18.11
N LYS A 57 12.12 -13.07 -18.21
CA LYS A 57 11.62 -14.16 -19.07
C LYS A 57 11.76 -13.84 -20.58
N THR A 58 11.57 -12.59 -20.94
CA THR A 58 11.61 -12.15 -22.35
C THR A 58 13.01 -11.82 -22.83
N ARG A 59 13.96 -11.62 -21.93
CA ARG A 59 15.33 -11.27 -22.23
C ARG A 59 16.05 -12.44 -22.88
N LYS A 60 16.69 -12.18 -24.01
CA LYS A 60 17.65 -13.10 -24.64
C LYS A 60 19.06 -12.76 -24.17
N GLU A 61 19.72 -13.70 -23.52
CA GLU A 61 21.08 -13.52 -23.06
C GLU A 61 22.09 -13.89 -24.15
N ASN A 62 23.11 -13.06 -24.30
CA ASN A 62 24.24 -13.36 -25.18
C ASN A 62 25.41 -13.88 -24.35
N TYR A 63 25.55 -15.20 -24.28
CA TYR A 63 26.60 -15.87 -23.50
C TYR A 63 28.02 -15.66 -24.04
N ASN A 64 28.19 -15.01 -25.19
CA ASN A 64 29.49 -14.62 -25.70
C ASN A 64 30.04 -13.32 -25.08
N LEU A 65 29.20 -12.62 -24.30
CA LEU A 65 29.56 -11.40 -23.59
C LEU A 65 29.57 -11.63 -22.08
N ILE A 66 30.23 -10.73 -21.35
CA ILE A 66 30.19 -10.74 -19.89
C ILE A 66 28.76 -10.38 -19.47
N LEU A 67 28.08 -11.31 -18.77
CA LEU A 67 26.74 -11.13 -18.29
C LEU A 67 26.70 -10.17 -17.10
N PRO A 68 25.83 -9.15 -17.10
CA PRO A 68 25.67 -8.27 -15.95
C PRO A 68 25.01 -9.02 -14.79
N ILE A 69 25.47 -8.78 -13.57
CA ILE A 69 24.92 -9.36 -12.34
C ILE A 69 23.46 -8.91 -12.16
N PHE A 70 23.18 -7.64 -12.47
CA PHE A 70 21.83 -7.08 -12.46
C PHE A 70 21.46 -6.64 -13.88
N PRO A 71 20.66 -7.44 -14.59
CA PRO A 71 20.21 -7.06 -15.90
C PRO A 71 19.25 -5.88 -15.83
N LEU A 72 19.56 -4.83 -16.59
CA LEU A 72 18.69 -3.66 -16.73
C LEU A 72 18.05 -3.66 -18.13
N PRO A 73 16.84 -3.15 -18.28
CA PRO A 73 16.20 -3.00 -19.56
C PRO A 73 16.94 -1.98 -20.43
N ASP A 74 17.00 -2.21 -21.72
CA ASP A 74 17.44 -1.25 -22.71
C ASP A 74 16.43 -0.09 -22.86
N LEU A 75 16.84 1.01 -23.51
CA LEU A 75 16.02 2.22 -23.65
C LEU A 75 14.64 1.94 -24.25
N GLU A 76 14.54 1.05 -25.24
CA GLU A 76 13.27 0.66 -25.85
C GLU A 76 12.42 -0.19 -24.91
N GLN A 77 13.02 -1.13 -24.22
CA GLN A 77 12.34 -2.00 -23.24
C GLN A 77 11.87 -1.22 -22.01
N SER A 78 12.61 -0.20 -21.59
CA SER A 78 12.27 0.64 -20.44
C SER A 78 10.95 1.41 -20.64
N LYS A 79 10.56 1.69 -21.89
CA LYS A 79 9.26 2.33 -22.19
C LYS A 79 8.07 1.50 -21.67
N ASN A 80 8.18 0.18 -21.73
CA ASN A 80 7.13 -0.73 -21.23
C ASN A 80 7.02 -0.72 -19.71
N TRP A 81 8.02 -0.19 -19.00
CA TRP A 81 8.04 -0.12 -17.56
C TRP A 81 7.31 1.12 -17.02
N TYR A 82 7.14 2.17 -17.83
CA TYR A 82 6.53 3.42 -17.34
C TYR A 82 5.13 3.24 -16.77
N ALA A 83 4.25 2.53 -17.47
CA ALA A 83 2.87 2.35 -17.03
C ALA A 83 2.76 1.53 -15.73
N PRO A 84 3.41 0.35 -15.58
CA PRO A 84 3.38 -0.39 -14.32
C PRO A 84 4.09 0.37 -13.18
N MET A 85 5.20 1.07 -13.44
CA MET A 85 5.89 1.86 -12.41
C MET A 85 5.05 3.05 -11.94
N ASP A 86 4.38 3.76 -12.85
CA ASP A 86 3.44 4.83 -12.49
C ASP A 86 2.28 4.28 -11.65
N THR A 87 1.77 3.11 -11.99
CA THR A 87 0.72 2.44 -11.21
C THR A 87 1.21 2.08 -9.80
N ALA A 88 2.42 1.54 -9.67
CA ALA A 88 3.02 1.23 -8.36
C ALA A 88 3.22 2.51 -7.54
N TYR A 89 3.73 3.57 -8.15
CA TYR A 89 3.91 4.88 -7.53
C TYR A 89 2.59 5.45 -7.00
N ARG A 90 1.52 5.46 -7.83
CA ARG A 90 0.20 5.93 -7.41
C ARG A 90 -0.38 5.13 -6.25
N LYS A 91 -0.15 3.81 -6.21
CA LYS A 91 -0.57 2.99 -5.06
C LYS A 91 0.16 3.41 -3.79
N CYS A 92 1.45 3.70 -3.85
CA CYS A 92 2.22 4.22 -2.73
C CYS A 92 1.74 5.61 -2.27
N GLU A 93 1.47 6.53 -3.20
CA GLU A 93 0.91 7.84 -2.85
C GLU A 93 -0.44 7.70 -2.14
N LEU A 94 -1.32 6.84 -2.65
CA LEU A 94 -2.63 6.58 -2.07
C LEU A 94 -2.50 6.03 -0.64
N VAL A 95 -1.54 5.14 -0.39
CA VAL A 95 -1.25 4.62 0.96
C VAL A 95 -0.80 5.74 1.90
N ILE A 96 0.13 6.57 1.45
CA ILE A 96 0.65 7.69 2.25
C ILE A 96 -0.49 8.67 2.58
N PHE A 97 -1.35 8.95 1.61
CA PHE A 97 -2.47 9.87 1.80
C PHE A 97 -3.56 9.29 2.71
N SER A 98 -4.03 8.07 2.42
CA SER A 98 -5.18 7.46 3.11
C SER A 98 -4.87 7.01 4.54
N HIS A 99 -3.60 6.61 4.78
CA HIS A 99 -3.19 6.12 6.09
C HIS A 99 -2.33 7.14 6.87
N ARG A 100 -2.34 8.38 6.44
CA ARG A 100 -1.69 9.48 7.15
C ARG A 100 -2.49 9.85 8.39
N MET A 101 -1.92 9.63 9.56
CA MET A 101 -2.52 10.06 10.83
C MET A 101 -2.20 11.54 11.09
N PRO A 102 -3.21 12.43 11.16
CA PRO A 102 -2.99 13.88 11.26
C PRO A 102 -2.24 14.31 12.52
N HIS A 103 -2.34 13.55 13.61
CA HIS A 103 -1.72 13.85 14.90
C HIS A 103 -0.54 12.91 15.27
N ALA A 104 -0.01 12.15 14.32
CA ALA A 104 1.16 11.33 14.58
C ALA A 104 2.40 12.21 14.70
N LYS A 105 3.15 12.05 15.81
CA LYS A 105 4.45 12.71 15.98
C LYS A 105 5.37 12.35 14.81
N LYS A 106 6.14 13.36 14.32
CA LYS A 106 7.15 13.19 13.27
C LYS A 106 8.01 11.95 13.58
N GLY A 107 8.09 10.97 12.69
CA GLY A 107 8.86 9.74 12.87
C GLY A 107 8.06 8.48 13.27
N LYS A 108 6.78 8.59 13.63
CA LYS A 108 5.95 7.41 13.98
C LYS A 108 5.07 6.88 12.85
N ASN A 109 5.13 7.48 11.67
CA ASN A 109 4.34 7.03 10.52
C ASN A 109 5.15 6.05 9.67
N ARG A 110 5.11 4.77 10.02
CA ARG A 110 5.81 3.68 9.30
C ARG A 110 5.37 3.54 7.85
N ASN A 111 4.17 3.97 7.51
CA ASN A 111 3.62 3.83 6.15
C ASN A 111 4.44 4.62 5.11
N ARG A 112 4.95 5.80 5.50
CA ARG A 112 5.83 6.60 4.65
C ARG A 112 7.19 5.94 4.45
N GLU A 113 7.70 5.26 5.45
CA GLU A 113 9.02 4.63 5.38
C GLU A 113 9.03 3.45 4.39
N TRP A 114 7.98 2.63 4.37
CA TRP A 114 7.92 1.51 3.44
C TRP A 114 7.93 1.93 1.96
N CYS A 115 7.24 3.02 1.62
CA CYS A 115 7.18 3.49 0.24
C CYS A 115 8.44 4.24 -0.24
N LYS A 116 9.42 4.49 0.62
CA LYS A 116 10.70 5.08 0.22
C LYS A 116 11.65 4.07 -0.44
N TYR A 117 11.40 2.78 -0.27
CA TYR A 117 12.28 1.70 -0.72
C TYR A 117 11.71 0.94 -1.93
N ILE A 118 10.64 1.42 -2.52
CA ILE A 118 10.09 1.00 -3.81
C ILE A 118 10.61 1.93 -4.91
#